data_8532f4b5d2e69ce53793a9b4bdeb6ea2
#
_entry.id   8532f4b5d2e69ce53793a9b4bdeb6ea2
#
_cell.length_a   1.000
_cell.length_b   1.000
_cell.length_c   1.000
_cell.angle_alpha   90.00
_cell.angle_beta   90.00
_cell.angle_gamma   90.00
#
_symmetry.space_group_name_H-M   'P 1'
#
loop_
_entity.id
_entity.type
_entity.pdbx_description
1 polymer ?
#
loop_
_entity_poly.entity_id
_entity_poly.type
_entity_poly.pdbx_seq_one_letter_code
_entity_poly.pdbx_strand_id
1 'polypeptide(L)'
;MKDVKIVIVGGGLAGLISSIHLARIGIKAYVIEKKMYPFHRVCGEYISNEVVPYLDDLGCYPHELRPSQINRFELTSVNGRSASMPLDLGGFGISRYAFDQYLYQKAQSLGVRFCTGNEVESIVYERNTFTVRTSQQEHEADIVIGAFGKRSRLDGYLKRGFFGRRSPYVGVKYHIRLSGFADDLIALHNFKNGYCGISQVEDGRINLCYLTHRDNVKNYGNIRDMETQVLYQNPFLQQIFSTATFLFEKPEVINEISFETKAPVAHHILMAGEAAAIIAPLSGTSIALAIHRAKV
;
A
#
# COMPACT_ATOMS: atom_id res chain seq x y z
N MET A 1 18.37 -4.05 -32.34
CA MET A 1 17.63 -2.97 -31.63
C MET A 1 18.45 -2.61 -30.39
N LYS A 2 18.59 -1.33 -30.07
CA LYS A 2 19.26 -0.91 -28.82
C LYS A 2 18.44 -1.45 -27.64
N ASP A 3 19.09 -2.13 -26.67
CA ASP A 3 18.41 -2.57 -25.46
C ASP A 3 17.90 -1.35 -24.69
N VAL A 4 16.58 -1.22 -24.58
CA VAL A 4 15.95 -0.11 -23.84
C VAL A 4 16.20 -0.29 -22.34
N LYS A 5 16.82 0.70 -21.72
CA LYS A 5 17.10 0.70 -20.28
C LYS A 5 15.90 1.29 -19.53
N ILE A 6 15.21 0.48 -18.72
CA ILE A 6 14.09 0.93 -17.89
C ILE A 6 14.48 0.92 -16.42
N VAL A 7 14.30 2.05 -15.75
CA VAL A 7 14.45 2.18 -14.29
C VAL A 7 13.08 2.40 -13.66
N ILE A 8 12.74 1.58 -12.65
CA ILE A 8 11.54 1.71 -11.83
C ILE A 8 11.95 2.23 -10.46
N VAL A 9 11.42 3.37 -10.08
CA VAL A 9 11.70 4.02 -8.80
C VAL A 9 10.60 3.71 -7.81
N GLY A 10 10.90 2.83 -6.86
CA GLY A 10 9.98 2.32 -5.84
C GLY A 10 9.55 0.87 -6.08
N GLY A 11 9.84 0.01 -5.11
CA GLY A 11 9.51 -1.42 -5.11
C GLY A 11 8.26 -1.74 -4.29
N GLY A 12 7.20 -0.92 -4.38
CA GLY A 12 5.86 -1.28 -3.91
C GLY A 12 5.13 -2.15 -4.92
N LEU A 13 3.84 -2.48 -4.66
CA LEU A 13 3.04 -3.33 -5.56
C LEU A 13 3.10 -2.88 -7.02
N ALA A 14 2.91 -1.58 -7.29
CA ALA A 14 2.96 -1.08 -8.65
C ALA A 14 4.32 -1.31 -9.32
N GLY A 15 5.43 -1.02 -8.62
CA GLY A 15 6.77 -1.23 -9.17
C GLY A 15 7.13 -2.70 -9.36
N LEU A 16 6.75 -3.56 -8.40
CA LEU A 16 6.97 -5.01 -8.50
C LEU A 16 6.16 -5.62 -9.65
N ILE A 17 4.86 -5.33 -9.73
CA ILE A 17 3.99 -5.85 -10.81
C ILE A 17 4.44 -5.31 -12.17
N SER A 18 4.76 -4.02 -12.31
CA SER A 18 5.30 -3.48 -13.56
C SER A 18 6.61 -4.18 -13.96
N SER A 19 7.51 -4.42 -13.02
CA SER A 19 8.78 -5.11 -13.31
C SER A 19 8.57 -6.55 -13.78
N ILE A 20 7.63 -7.27 -13.17
CA ILE A 20 7.26 -8.64 -13.55
C ILE A 20 6.60 -8.64 -14.94
N HIS A 21 5.66 -7.72 -15.17
CA HIS A 21 4.98 -7.61 -16.47
C HIS A 21 5.99 -7.36 -17.60
N LEU A 22 6.89 -6.40 -17.42
CA LEU A 22 7.97 -6.11 -18.38
C LEU A 22 8.89 -7.33 -18.60
N ALA A 23 9.29 -8.01 -17.53
CA ALA A 23 10.14 -9.19 -17.64
C ALA A 23 9.48 -10.32 -18.44
N ARG A 24 8.15 -10.52 -18.29
CA ARG A 24 7.40 -11.54 -19.04
C ARG A 24 7.33 -11.26 -20.55
N ILE A 25 7.38 -10.02 -20.96
CA ILE A 25 7.45 -9.63 -22.39
C ILE A 25 8.90 -9.44 -22.88
N GLY A 26 9.89 -9.91 -22.10
CA GLY A 26 11.31 -9.89 -22.47
C GLY A 26 12.03 -8.55 -22.24
N ILE A 27 11.41 -7.59 -21.57
CA ILE A 27 11.99 -6.28 -21.29
C ILE A 27 12.61 -6.29 -19.89
N LYS A 28 13.92 -6.00 -19.81
CA LYS A 28 14.66 -5.95 -18.55
C LYS A 28 14.45 -4.60 -17.85
N ALA A 29 13.97 -4.63 -16.62
CA ALA A 29 13.86 -3.44 -15.77
C ALA A 29 14.84 -3.51 -14.60
N TYR A 30 15.21 -2.34 -14.08
CA TYR A 30 16.01 -2.19 -12.86
C TYR A 30 15.19 -1.45 -11.81
N VAL A 31 14.95 -2.06 -10.66
CA VAL A 31 14.09 -1.51 -9.60
C VAL A 31 14.96 -0.95 -8.48
N ILE A 32 14.74 0.30 -8.09
CA ILE A 32 15.40 0.93 -6.96
C ILE A 32 14.37 1.10 -5.82
N GLU A 33 14.60 0.46 -4.68
CA GLU A 33 13.73 0.54 -3.49
C GLU A 33 14.56 0.98 -2.27
N LYS A 34 14.06 1.96 -1.53
CA LYS A 34 14.75 2.52 -0.37
C LYS A 34 14.80 1.61 0.85
N LYS A 35 13.90 0.61 0.93
CA LYS A 35 13.86 -0.36 2.02
C LYS A 35 14.39 -1.72 1.58
N MET A 36 14.83 -2.51 2.56
CA MET A 36 15.12 -3.93 2.36
C MET A 36 13.83 -4.73 2.55
N TYR A 37 13.58 -5.73 1.71
CA TYR A 37 12.46 -6.66 1.89
C TYR A 37 12.80 -7.73 2.93
N PRO A 38 11.79 -8.24 3.66
CA PRO A 38 10.40 -7.78 3.75
C PRO A 38 10.24 -6.61 4.74
N PHE A 39 9.21 -5.79 4.56
CA PHE A 39 8.89 -4.72 5.50
C PHE A 39 7.39 -4.39 5.53
N HIS A 40 6.90 -3.88 6.67
CA HIS A 40 5.51 -3.48 6.84
C HIS A 40 5.21 -2.14 6.17
N ARG A 41 3.96 -1.98 5.76
CA ARG A 41 3.39 -0.72 5.25
C ARG A 41 2.04 -0.47 5.91
N VAL A 42 1.69 0.78 6.15
CA VAL A 42 0.33 1.16 6.57
C VAL A 42 -0.61 0.96 5.39
N CYS A 43 -1.47 -0.06 5.50
CA CYS A 43 -2.35 -0.52 4.44
C CYS A 43 -3.50 -1.35 5.03
N GLY A 44 -4.68 -1.31 4.41
CA GLY A 44 -5.82 -2.14 4.78
C GLY A 44 -5.67 -3.63 4.48
N GLU A 45 -4.71 -3.99 3.62
CA GLU A 45 -4.34 -5.39 3.28
C GLU A 45 -5.50 -6.27 2.78
N TYR A 46 -6.60 -5.66 2.37
CA TYR A 46 -7.67 -6.26 1.59
C TYR A 46 -7.47 -5.94 0.11
N ILE A 47 -7.61 -6.95 -0.74
CA ILE A 47 -7.44 -6.85 -2.19
C ILE A 47 -8.70 -7.41 -2.85
N SER A 48 -9.37 -6.60 -3.66
CA SER A 48 -10.56 -7.02 -4.42
C SER A 48 -10.21 -8.11 -5.43
N ASN A 49 -11.09 -9.11 -5.58
CA ASN A 49 -10.91 -10.22 -6.52
C ASN A 49 -10.88 -9.80 -8.00
N GLU A 50 -11.19 -8.54 -8.32
CA GLU A 50 -11.09 -8.02 -9.70
C GLU A 50 -9.69 -8.16 -10.30
N VAL A 51 -8.64 -8.24 -9.46
CA VAL A 51 -7.24 -8.38 -9.92
C VAL A 51 -6.79 -9.83 -10.05
N VAL A 52 -7.55 -10.79 -9.54
CA VAL A 52 -7.15 -12.21 -9.53
C VAL A 52 -6.85 -12.73 -10.94
N PRO A 53 -7.71 -12.51 -11.96
CA PRO A 53 -7.40 -12.98 -13.30
C PRO A 53 -6.07 -12.43 -13.86
N TYR A 54 -5.75 -11.18 -13.55
CA TYR A 54 -4.49 -10.58 -13.98
C TYR A 54 -3.28 -11.10 -13.19
N LEU A 55 -3.43 -11.31 -11.88
CA LEU A 55 -2.38 -11.90 -11.06
C LEU A 55 -2.09 -13.35 -11.45
N ASP A 56 -3.12 -14.12 -11.79
CA ASP A 56 -2.99 -15.50 -12.29
C ASP A 56 -2.30 -15.53 -13.65
N ASP A 57 -2.70 -14.68 -14.58
CA ASP A 57 -2.02 -14.53 -15.87
C ASP A 57 -0.54 -14.22 -15.72
N LEU A 58 -0.17 -13.36 -14.76
CA LEU A 58 1.21 -13.08 -14.42
C LEU A 58 1.89 -14.18 -13.61
N GLY A 59 1.18 -15.20 -13.13
CA GLY A 59 1.68 -16.19 -12.17
C GLY A 59 2.10 -15.55 -10.85
N CYS A 60 1.37 -14.53 -10.41
CA CYS A 60 1.66 -13.70 -9.23
C CYS A 60 0.60 -13.80 -8.14
N TYR A 61 -0.48 -14.59 -8.34
CA TYR A 61 -1.40 -14.85 -7.23
C TYR A 61 -0.72 -15.76 -6.19
N PRO A 62 -0.71 -15.38 -4.91
CA PRO A 62 0.13 -16.01 -3.89
C PRO A 62 -0.55 -17.24 -3.27
N HIS A 63 -0.87 -18.27 -4.04
CA HIS A 63 -1.56 -19.49 -3.58
C HIS A 63 -0.89 -20.14 -2.39
N GLU A 64 0.44 -20.23 -2.40
CA GLU A 64 1.26 -20.84 -1.35
C GLU A 64 1.20 -20.09 -0.01
N LEU A 65 0.91 -18.81 -0.02
CA LEU A 65 0.74 -18.00 1.19
C LEU A 65 -0.66 -18.12 1.80
N ARG A 66 -1.58 -18.82 1.15
CA ARG A 66 -2.95 -19.06 1.61
C ARG A 66 -3.65 -17.79 2.09
N PRO A 67 -3.84 -16.78 1.23
CA PRO A 67 -4.52 -15.56 1.61
C PRO A 67 -5.95 -15.86 2.09
N SER A 68 -6.43 -15.12 3.09
CA SER A 68 -7.81 -15.27 3.58
C SER A 68 -8.80 -14.87 2.50
N GLN A 69 -9.86 -15.67 2.31
CA GLN A 69 -10.92 -15.37 1.33
C GLN A 69 -12.01 -14.57 2.02
N ILE A 70 -12.29 -13.37 1.53
CA ILE A 70 -13.19 -12.40 2.16
C ILE A 70 -14.40 -12.20 1.26
N ASN A 71 -15.60 -12.51 1.77
CA ASN A 71 -16.86 -12.42 1.04
C ASN A 71 -17.99 -11.76 1.84
N ARG A 72 -17.71 -11.27 3.06
CA ARG A 72 -18.65 -10.52 3.91
C ARG A 72 -18.08 -9.18 4.32
N PHE A 73 -18.96 -8.20 4.38
CA PHE A 73 -18.65 -6.86 4.86
C PHE A 73 -19.53 -6.52 6.07
N GLU A 74 -18.93 -5.92 7.08
CA GLU A 74 -19.64 -5.35 8.23
C GLU A 74 -19.28 -3.87 8.38
N LEU A 75 -20.28 -3.03 8.61
CA LEU A 75 -20.13 -1.63 8.93
C LEU A 75 -20.72 -1.35 10.31
N THR A 76 -19.96 -0.69 11.18
CA THR A 76 -20.49 -0.24 12.47
C THR A 76 -20.45 1.28 12.62
N SER A 77 -21.51 1.83 13.23
CA SER A 77 -21.53 3.25 13.63
C SER A 77 -20.77 3.45 14.94
N VAL A 78 -20.45 4.69 15.27
CA VAL A 78 -19.79 5.07 16.54
C VAL A 78 -20.54 4.52 17.77
N ASN A 79 -21.88 4.44 17.70
CA ASN A 79 -22.72 3.99 18.80
C ASN A 79 -22.98 2.46 18.77
N GLY A 80 -22.20 1.68 18.01
CA GLY A 80 -22.31 0.23 17.98
C GLY A 80 -23.49 -0.35 17.19
N ARG A 81 -24.21 0.46 16.37
CA ARG A 81 -25.17 -0.12 15.42
C ARG A 81 -24.39 -0.74 14.27
N SER A 82 -24.72 -1.97 13.91
CA SER A 82 -24.06 -2.70 12.83
C SER A 82 -25.00 -3.01 11.67
N ALA A 83 -24.41 -3.13 10.49
CA ALA A 83 -25.06 -3.67 9.30
C ALA A 83 -24.05 -4.56 8.57
N SER A 84 -24.51 -5.73 8.11
CA SER A 84 -23.66 -6.68 7.37
C SER A 84 -24.30 -6.98 6.03
N MET A 85 -23.45 -7.24 5.04
CA MET A 85 -23.88 -7.63 3.69
C MET A 85 -22.84 -8.55 3.04
N PRO A 86 -23.24 -9.40 2.09
CA PRO A 86 -22.31 -10.14 1.27
C PRO A 86 -21.51 -9.18 0.36
N LEU A 87 -20.32 -9.60 -0.04
CA LEU A 87 -19.52 -8.98 -1.10
C LEU A 87 -19.58 -9.90 -2.33
N ASP A 88 -20.34 -9.54 -3.34
CA ASP A 88 -20.57 -10.40 -4.52
C ASP A 88 -19.27 -10.77 -5.24
N LEU A 89 -18.38 -9.81 -5.43
CA LEU A 89 -17.07 -10.05 -6.01
C LEU A 89 -16.07 -10.60 -5.00
N GLY A 90 -16.21 -10.23 -3.74
CA GLY A 90 -15.28 -10.57 -2.68
C GLY A 90 -13.87 -10.02 -2.87
N GLY A 91 -12.97 -10.58 -2.09
CA GLY A 91 -11.56 -10.21 -2.12
C GLY A 91 -10.75 -11.19 -1.29
N PHE A 92 -9.47 -10.89 -1.15
CA PHE A 92 -8.59 -11.66 -0.31
C PHE A 92 -7.75 -10.77 0.61
N GLY A 93 -7.44 -11.31 1.77
CA GLY A 93 -6.59 -10.65 2.77
C GLY A 93 -5.18 -11.22 2.72
N ILE A 94 -4.20 -10.36 2.54
CA ILE A 94 -2.78 -10.73 2.59
C ILE A 94 -1.95 -9.54 3.07
N SER A 95 -0.98 -9.81 3.96
CA SER A 95 -0.13 -8.74 4.44
C SER A 95 0.79 -8.22 3.34
N ARG A 96 1.03 -6.91 3.32
CA ARG A 96 2.02 -6.30 2.44
C ARG A 96 3.44 -6.79 2.73
N TYR A 97 3.69 -7.25 3.95
CA TYR A 97 4.95 -7.87 4.36
C TYR A 97 5.21 -9.17 3.57
N ALA A 98 4.23 -10.05 3.51
CA ALA A 98 4.32 -11.33 2.80
C ALA A 98 4.18 -11.13 1.28
N PHE A 99 3.22 -10.34 0.83
CA PHE A 99 2.93 -10.20 -0.59
C PHE A 99 4.02 -9.43 -1.34
N ASP A 100 4.53 -8.33 -0.78
CA ASP A 100 5.64 -7.59 -1.43
C ASP A 100 6.90 -8.47 -1.51
N GLN A 101 7.20 -9.26 -0.47
CA GLN A 101 8.31 -10.21 -0.47
C GLN A 101 8.15 -11.30 -1.53
N TYR A 102 6.95 -11.88 -1.63
CA TYR A 102 6.63 -12.89 -2.64
C TYR A 102 6.83 -12.34 -4.07
N LEU A 103 6.28 -11.16 -4.35
CA LEU A 103 6.44 -10.52 -5.66
C LEU A 103 7.89 -10.12 -5.96
N TYR A 104 8.65 -9.70 -4.94
CA TYR A 104 10.07 -9.41 -5.06
C TYR A 104 10.87 -10.66 -5.49
N GLN A 105 10.64 -11.78 -4.82
CA GLN A 105 11.28 -13.06 -5.18
C GLN A 105 10.86 -13.53 -6.59
N LYS A 106 9.58 -13.37 -6.93
CA LYS A 106 9.07 -13.66 -8.26
C LYS A 106 9.75 -12.82 -9.33
N ALA A 107 9.87 -11.51 -9.11
CA ALA A 107 10.56 -10.62 -10.04
C ALA A 107 12.04 -11.01 -10.23
N GLN A 108 12.74 -11.35 -9.13
CA GLN A 108 14.12 -11.83 -9.19
C GLN A 108 14.26 -13.13 -10.01
N SER A 109 13.34 -14.08 -9.83
CA SER A 109 13.35 -15.34 -10.61
C SER A 109 13.14 -15.12 -12.12
N LEU A 110 12.52 -14.00 -12.50
CA LEU A 110 12.35 -13.57 -13.90
C LEU A 110 13.51 -12.70 -14.40
N GLY A 111 14.58 -12.54 -13.62
CA GLY A 111 15.77 -11.79 -13.99
C GLY A 111 15.70 -10.29 -13.78
N VAL A 112 14.67 -9.77 -13.09
CA VAL A 112 14.62 -8.35 -12.68
C VAL A 112 15.75 -8.06 -11.69
N ARG A 113 16.49 -6.99 -11.92
CA ARG A 113 17.56 -6.55 -11.01
C ARG A 113 17.06 -5.49 -10.05
N PHE A 114 17.54 -5.54 -8.81
CA PHE A 114 17.14 -4.65 -7.74
C PHE A 114 18.33 -3.95 -7.09
N CYS A 115 18.12 -2.69 -6.70
CA CYS A 115 18.94 -1.94 -5.78
C CYS A 115 18.07 -1.61 -4.55
N THR A 116 18.17 -2.43 -3.51
CA THR A 116 17.41 -2.25 -2.26
C THR A 116 18.25 -1.51 -1.23
N GLY A 117 17.59 -0.87 -0.26
CA GLY A 117 18.25 -0.02 0.74
C GLY A 117 18.78 1.31 0.18
N ASN A 118 18.36 1.70 -1.03
CA ASN A 118 18.83 2.91 -1.69
C ASN A 118 17.66 3.83 -2.07
N GLU A 119 17.66 5.04 -1.53
CA GLU A 119 16.65 6.06 -1.86
C GLU A 119 17.10 6.84 -3.10
N VAL A 120 16.19 7.00 -4.07
CA VAL A 120 16.41 7.91 -5.21
C VAL A 120 16.20 9.35 -4.73
N GLU A 121 17.19 10.19 -4.94
CA GLU A 121 17.22 11.59 -4.53
C GLU A 121 16.78 12.54 -5.63
N SER A 122 17.15 12.24 -6.89
CA SER A 122 16.80 13.07 -8.04
C SER A 122 16.64 12.25 -9.33
N ILE A 123 15.82 12.78 -10.23
CA ILE A 123 15.62 12.26 -11.58
C ILE A 123 15.69 13.45 -12.54
N VAL A 124 16.64 13.44 -13.43
CA VAL A 124 16.85 14.50 -14.43
C VAL A 124 16.67 13.91 -15.82
N TYR A 125 15.97 14.63 -16.71
CA TYR A 125 15.80 14.27 -18.12
C TYR A 125 16.46 15.31 -19.00
N GLU A 126 17.51 14.91 -19.66
CA GLU A 126 18.28 15.77 -20.57
C GLU A 126 18.77 14.96 -21.78
N ARG A 127 18.80 15.57 -22.95
CA ARG A 127 19.29 14.94 -24.20
C ARG A 127 18.68 13.56 -24.48
N ASN A 128 17.37 13.43 -24.24
CA ASN A 128 16.60 12.19 -24.41
C ASN A 128 17.06 11.01 -23.53
N THR A 129 17.68 11.29 -22.40
CA THR A 129 18.15 10.28 -21.45
C THR A 129 17.82 10.73 -20.03
N PHE A 130 17.41 9.78 -19.18
CA PHE A 130 17.27 10.02 -17.75
C PHE A 130 18.57 9.72 -17.02
N THR A 131 18.88 10.57 -16.05
CA THR A 131 19.86 10.29 -14.99
C THR A 131 19.12 10.16 -13.66
N VAL A 132 19.12 8.96 -13.07
CA VAL A 132 18.51 8.64 -11.79
C VAL A 132 19.60 8.52 -10.74
N ARG A 133 19.58 9.38 -9.72
CA ARG A 133 20.61 9.46 -8.67
C ARG A 133 20.12 8.94 -7.34
N THR A 134 20.94 8.11 -6.73
CA THR A 134 20.87 7.73 -5.31
C THR A 134 22.08 8.33 -4.58
N SER A 135 22.12 8.20 -3.25
CA SER A 135 23.31 8.61 -2.48
C SER A 135 24.59 7.83 -2.82
N GLN A 136 24.46 6.68 -3.50
CA GLN A 136 25.59 5.77 -3.75
C GLN A 136 26.02 5.74 -5.23
N GLN A 137 25.09 5.92 -6.17
CA GLN A 137 25.36 5.73 -7.60
C GLN A 137 24.37 6.46 -8.51
N GLU A 138 24.76 6.61 -9.77
CA GLU A 138 23.92 7.13 -10.84
C GLU A 138 23.55 6.01 -11.81
N HIS A 139 22.33 6.07 -12.33
CA HIS A 139 21.82 5.16 -13.34
C HIS A 139 21.29 5.95 -14.53
N GLU A 140 21.74 5.59 -15.73
CA GLU A 140 21.14 6.08 -16.97
C GLU A 140 19.95 5.21 -17.37
N ALA A 141 18.87 5.84 -17.86
CA ALA A 141 17.71 5.15 -18.37
C ALA A 141 17.11 5.87 -19.60
N ASP A 142 16.53 5.08 -20.51
CA ASP A 142 15.72 5.59 -21.61
C ASP A 142 14.29 5.88 -21.15
N ILE A 143 13.78 5.10 -20.19
CA ILE A 143 12.44 5.23 -19.58
C ILE A 143 12.56 5.15 -18.07
N VAL A 144 11.81 6.01 -17.37
CA VAL A 144 11.65 5.95 -15.91
C VAL A 144 10.19 5.78 -15.53
N ILE A 145 9.91 4.77 -14.69
CA ILE A 145 8.60 4.56 -14.07
C ILE A 145 8.68 4.97 -12.61
N GLY A 146 7.93 5.99 -12.23
CA GLY A 146 7.82 6.49 -10.86
C GLY A 146 6.75 5.73 -10.08
N ALA A 147 7.15 4.74 -9.29
CA ALA A 147 6.29 3.92 -8.41
C ALA A 147 6.55 4.18 -6.92
N PHE A 148 6.98 5.39 -6.57
CA PHE A 148 7.45 5.79 -5.24
C PHE A 148 6.33 6.10 -4.22
N GLY A 149 5.08 5.84 -4.57
CA GLY A 149 3.95 5.80 -3.64
C GLY A 149 3.29 7.15 -3.36
N LYS A 150 2.62 7.25 -2.20
CA LYS A 150 1.69 8.34 -1.85
C LYS A 150 2.34 9.71 -1.80
N ARG A 151 3.49 9.79 -1.17
CA ARG A 151 4.25 11.02 -0.94
C ARG A 151 5.73 10.68 -0.81
N SER A 152 6.51 11.21 -1.71
CA SER A 152 7.95 11.02 -1.77
C SER A 152 8.66 12.37 -1.74
N ARG A 153 9.91 12.40 -1.29
CA ARG A 153 10.77 13.59 -1.48
C ARG A 153 10.90 13.97 -2.95
N LEU A 154 10.82 12.97 -3.84
CA LEU A 154 10.81 13.19 -5.30
C LEU A 154 9.61 14.04 -5.76
N ASP A 155 8.45 13.96 -5.09
CA ASP A 155 7.31 14.82 -5.42
C ASP A 155 7.65 16.31 -5.21
N GLY A 156 8.40 16.60 -4.14
CA GLY A 156 8.91 17.95 -3.87
C GLY A 156 9.98 18.37 -4.88
N TYR A 157 10.94 17.50 -5.17
CA TYR A 157 11.99 17.73 -6.18
C TYR A 157 11.39 18.01 -7.57
N LEU A 158 10.40 17.22 -7.97
CA LEU A 158 9.67 17.37 -9.23
C LEU A 158 8.63 18.50 -9.18
N LYS A 159 8.56 19.28 -8.11
CA LYS A 159 7.65 20.42 -7.93
C LYS A 159 6.18 20.06 -8.22
N ARG A 160 5.74 18.84 -7.84
CA ARG A 160 4.36 18.40 -8.06
C ARG A 160 3.42 19.17 -7.15
N GLY A 161 2.40 19.85 -7.71
CA GLY A 161 1.58 20.86 -7.03
C GLY A 161 0.87 20.39 -5.75
N PHE A 162 0.53 19.09 -5.63
CA PHE A 162 -0.12 18.54 -4.43
C PHE A 162 0.82 18.44 -3.21
N PHE A 163 2.12 18.45 -3.40
CA PHE A 163 3.12 18.22 -2.33
C PHE A 163 3.13 19.32 -1.28
N GLY A 164 2.82 20.56 -1.67
CA GLY A 164 2.75 21.72 -0.76
C GLY A 164 1.54 21.71 0.19
N ARG A 165 0.52 20.89 -0.06
CA ARG A 165 -0.71 20.84 0.75
C ARG A 165 -0.58 19.81 1.86
N ARG A 166 -0.84 20.24 3.10
CA ARG A 166 -0.85 19.34 4.27
C ARG A 166 -2.16 18.56 4.31
N SER A 167 -2.07 17.24 4.47
CA SER A 167 -3.25 16.43 4.72
C SER A 167 -3.57 16.37 6.21
N PRO A 168 -4.85 16.41 6.59
CA PRO A 168 -5.26 16.30 7.98
C PRO A 168 -5.30 14.86 8.49
N TYR A 169 -4.94 13.86 7.70
CA TYR A 169 -5.13 12.45 8.06
C TYR A 169 -3.83 11.75 8.45
N VAL A 170 -3.98 10.87 9.46
CA VAL A 170 -2.96 9.95 9.97
C VAL A 170 -3.48 8.53 9.81
N GLY A 171 -2.66 7.65 9.24
CA GLY A 171 -2.94 6.22 9.18
C GLY A 171 -2.12 5.46 10.21
N VAL A 172 -2.74 4.52 10.90
CA VAL A 172 -2.12 3.67 11.92
C VAL A 172 -2.48 2.22 11.66
N LYS A 173 -1.51 1.33 11.81
CA LYS A 173 -1.68 -0.09 11.55
C LYS A 173 -1.05 -0.95 12.62
N TYR A 174 -1.75 -2.02 12.94
CA TYR A 174 -1.27 -3.16 13.72
C TYR A 174 -1.54 -4.48 12.98
N HIS A 175 -0.79 -5.51 13.32
CA HIS A 175 -1.25 -6.88 13.21
C HIS A 175 -1.62 -7.39 14.59
N ILE A 176 -2.72 -8.13 14.69
CA ILE A 176 -3.25 -8.67 15.93
C ILE A 176 -3.65 -10.14 15.77
N ARG A 177 -3.82 -10.84 16.89
CA ARG A 177 -4.59 -12.08 16.98
C ARG A 177 -5.83 -11.83 17.81
N LEU A 178 -6.97 -12.30 17.33
CA LEU A 178 -8.26 -12.12 17.99
C LEU A 178 -9.07 -13.41 17.86
N SER A 179 -9.40 -14.03 18.99
CA SER A 179 -10.21 -15.25 18.98
C SER A 179 -11.64 -14.95 18.53
N GLY A 180 -12.21 -15.83 17.69
CA GLY A 180 -13.59 -15.72 17.24
C GLY A 180 -13.83 -14.68 16.13
N PHE A 181 -12.80 -14.02 15.60
CA PHE A 181 -12.96 -13.20 14.41
C PHE A 181 -13.16 -14.09 13.18
N ALA A 182 -14.18 -13.79 12.39
CA ALA A 182 -14.50 -14.58 11.19
C ALA A 182 -13.48 -14.32 10.08
N ASP A 183 -12.96 -15.39 9.49
CA ASP A 183 -11.89 -15.34 8.48
C ASP A 183 -12.33 -14.81 7.11
N ASP A 184 -13.64 -14.85 6.85
CA ASP A 184 -14.26 -14.38 5.62
C ASP A 184 -14.79 -12.92 5.68
N LEU A 185 -14.50 -12.22 6.79
CA LEU A 185 -15.06 -10.91 7.11
C LEU A 185 -14.03 -9.78 6.89
N ILE A 186 -14.47 -8.71 6.25
CA ILE A 186 -13.88 -7.38 6.39
C ILE A 186 -14.86 -6.48 7.15
N ALA A 187 -14.44 -5.94 8.31
CA ALA A 187 -15.24 -5.03 9.12
C ALA A 187 -14.69 -3.60 9.04
N LEU A 188 -15.60 -2.65 9.01
CA LEU A 188 -15.35 -1.21 9.01
C LEU A 188 -16.04 -0.58 10.21
N HIS A 189 -15.26 -0.19 11.21
CA HIS A 189 -15.77 0.39 12.44
C HIS A 189 -15.56 1.91 12.43
N ASN A 190 -16.65 2.67 12.39
CA ASN A 190 -16.58 4.12 12.42
C ASN A 190 -16.34 4.63 13.85
N PHE A 191 -15.54 5.69 13.95
CA PHE A 191 -15.35 6.49 15.15
C PHE A 191 -15.28 7.97 14.80
N LYS A 192 -15.26 8.85 15.79
CA LYS A 192 -15.26 10.29 15.57
C LYS A 192 -14.06 10.72 14.70
N ASN A 193 -14.34 11.28 13.53
CA ASN A 193 -13.35 11.76 12.55
C ASN A 193 -12.40 10.67 12.02
N GLY A 194 -12.90 9.41 11.90
CA GLY A 194 -12.12 8.34 11.36
C GLY A 194 -12.88 7.02 11.26
N TYR A 195 -12.20 6.01 10.75
CA TYR A 195 -12.68 4.64 10.67
C TYR A 195 -11.52 3.65 10.84
N CYS A 196 -11.84 2.44 11.29
CA CYS A 196 -10.92 1.32 11.42
C CYS A 196 -11.37 0.16 10.54
N GLY A 197 -10.52 -0.28 9.63
CA GLY A 197 -10.71 -1.48 8.84
C GLY A 197 -10.02 -2.67 9.51
N ILE A 198 -10.71 -3.82 9.55
CA ILE A 198 -10.21 -5.04 10.15
C ILE A 198 -10.53 -6.21 9.23
N SER A 199 -9.52 -7.02 8.89
CA SER A 199 -9.69 -8.23 8.09
C SER A 199 -8.57 -9.22 8.38
N GLN A 200 -8.84 -10.51 8.20
CA GLN A 200 -7.82 -11.53 8.33
C GLN A 200 -6.88 -11.50 7.11
N VAL A 201 -5.60 -11.73 7.37
CA VAL A 201 -4.55 -11.97 6.38
C VAL A 201 -4.03 -13.39 6.52
N GLU A 202 -2.92 -13.74 5.89
CA GLU A 202 -2.31 -15.07 5.99
C GLU A 202 -1.98 -15.48 7.45
N ASP A 203 -1.88 -16.77 7.73
CA ASP A 203 -1.51 -17.38 9.02
C ASP A 203 -2.43 -17.02 10.21
N GLY A 204 -3.70 -16.69 9.94
CA GLY A 204 -4.68 -16.31 10.97
C GLY A 204 -4.34 -15.01 11.70
N ARG A 205 -3.44 -14.19 11.13
CA ARG A 205 -3.19 -12.82 11.58
C ARG A 205 -4.33 -11.92 11.09
N ILE A 206 -4.62 -10.90 11.85
CA ILE A 206 -5.63 -9.91 11.52
C ILE A 206 -4.95 -8.57 11.34
N ASN A 207 -5.18 -7.95 10.21
CA ASN A 207 -4.79 -6.56 9.96
C ASN A 207 -5.83 -5.65 10.60
N LEU A 208 -5.38 -4.75 11.47
CA LEU A 208 -6.15 -3.67 12.05
C LEU A 208 -5.52 -2.37 11.58
N CYS A 209 -6.21 -1.64 10.72
CA CYS A 209 -5.69 -0.42 10.12
C CYS A 209 -6.73 0.68 10.16
N TYR A 210 -6.40 1.81 10.77
CA TYR A 210 -7.33 2.93 10.85
C TYR A 210 -6.78 4.22 10.28
N LEU A 211 -7.70 5.05 9.80
CA LEU A 211 -7.49 6.42 9.37
C LEU A 211 -8.16 7.35 10.37
N THR A 212 -7.43 8.31 10.89
CA THR A 212 -7.95 9.31 11.82
C THR A 212 -7.57 10.73 11.42
N HIS A 213 -8.40 11.71 11.75
CA HIS A 213 -8.02 13.10 11.61
C HIS A 213 -6.90 13.43 12.63
N ARG A 214 -5.91 14.21 12.20
CA ARG A 214 -4.75 14.57 13.04
C ARG A 214 -5.11 15.26 14.36
N ASP A 215 -6.23 15.99 14.38
CA ASP A 215 -6.70 16.66 15.58
C ASP A 215 -7.03 15.66 16.68
N ASN A 216 -7.50 14.46 16.36
CA ASN A 216 -7.70 13.43 17.37
C ASN A 216 -6.37 13.11 18.09
N VAL A 217 -5.29 12.86 17.32
CA VAL A 217 -3.98 12.58 17.92
C VAL A 217 -3.44 13.80 18.69
N LYS A 218 -3.60 15.01 18.12
CA LYS A 218 -3.11 16.26 18.74
C LYS A 218 -3.83 16.55 20.06
N ASN A 219 -5.12 16.32 20.15
CA ASN A 219 -5.93 16.60 21.35
C ASN A 219 -5.57 15.69 22.53
N TYR A 220 -5.12 14.47 22.27
CA TYR A 220 -4.79 13.49 23.31
C TYR A 220 -3.27 13.24 23.46
N GLY A 221 -2.44 13.90 22.67
CA GLY A 221 -0.98 13.91 22.80
C GLY A 221 -0.26 12.71 22.21
N ASN A 222 -0.84 11.52 22.22
CA ASN A 222 -0.27 10.30 21.64
C ASN A 222 -1.35 9.36 21.09
N ILE A 223 -0.90 8.34 20.36
CA ILE A 223 -1.80 7.36 19.70
C ILE A 223 -2.60 6.55 20.71
N ARG A 224 -1.97 6.05 21.77
CA ARG A 224 -2.62 5.17 22.75
C ARG A 224 -3.75 5.86 23.51
N ASP A 225 -3.50 7.10 23.95
CA ASP A 225 -4.53 7.88 24.65
C ASP A 225 -5.66 8.25 23.70
N MET A 226 -5.35 8.61 22.45
CA MET A 226 -6.35 8.84 21.41
C MET A 226 -7.18 7.59 21.14
N GLU A 227 -6.59 6.41 21.04
CA GLU A 227 -7.30 5.14 20.86
C GLU A 227 -8.30 4.91 22.00
N THR A 228 -7.86 5.06 23.24
CA THR A 228 -8.71 4.88 24.42
C THR A 228 -9.85 5.90 24.46
N GLN A 229 -9.61 7.15 24.12
CA GLN A 229 -10.60 8.21 24.26
C GLN A 229 -11.53 8.36 23.05
N VAL A 230 -11.09 7.95 21.86
CA VAL A 230 -11.83 8.15 20.62
C VAL A 230 -12.32 6.83 20.02
N LEU A 231 -11.46 5.83 19.85
CA LEU A 231 -11.84 4.58 19.21
C LEU A 231 -12.74 3.73 20.13
N TYR A 232 -12.48 3.74 21.43
CA TYR A 232 -13.26 2.98 22.41
C TYR A 232 -14.70 3.48 22.59
N GLN A 233 -15.07 4.63 22.01
CA GLN A 233 -16.47 5.05 21.94
C GLN A 233 -17.31 4.13 21.04
N ASN A 234 -16.68 3.42 20.09
CA ASN A 234 -17.31 2.33 19.37
C ASN A 234 -17.13 1.02 20.18
N PRO A 235 -18.23 0.38 20.65
CA PRO A 235 -18.14 -0.84 21.49
C PRO A 235 -17.38 -1.98 20.84
N PHE A 236 -17.45 -2.13 19.51
CA PHE A 236 -16.70 -3.16 18.78
C PHE A 236 -15.19 -2.89 18.86
N LEU A 237 -14.77 -1.65 18.65
CA LEU A 237 -13.35 -1.28 18.77
C LEU A 237 -12.87 -1.43 20.20
N GLN A 238 -13.66 -1.01 21.20
CA GLN A 238 -13.33 -1.20 22.61
C GLN A 238 -13.08 -2.68 22.91
N GLN A 239 -13.97 -3.58 22.47
CA GLN A 239 -13.83 -5.01 22.67
C GLN A 239 -12.57 -5.54 21.98
N ILE A 240 -12.34 -5.20 20.70
CA ILE A 240 -11.18 -5.65 19.92
C ILE A 240 -9.89 -5.23 20.60
N PHE A 241 -9.74 -3.95 20.91
CA PHE A 241 -8.50 -3.43 21.53
C PHE A 241 -8.24 -3.99 22.93
N SER A 242 -9.32 -4.38 23.66
CA SER A 242 -9.21 -4.93 25.02
C SER A 242 -8.90 -6.43 25.04
N THR A 243 -9.24 -7.18 23.98
CA THR A 243 -9.13 -8.66 23.97
C THR A 243 -8.07 -9.18 22.99
N ALA A 244 -7.66 -8.37 22.02
CA ALA A 244 -6.68 -8.76 21.03
C ALA A 244 -5.25 -8.84 21.59
N THR A 245 -4.46 -9.78 21.06
CA THR A 245 -3.01 -9.80 21.24
C THR A 245 -2.34 -9.03 20.12
N PHE A 246 -1.70 -7.91 20.44
CA PHE A 246 -0.96 -7.11 19.47
C PHE A 246 0.38 -7.76 19.13
N LEU A 247 0.68 -7.88 17.83
CA LEU A 247 1.91 -8.49 17.33
C LEU A 247 3.03 -7.46 17.07
N PHE A 248 2.72 -6.18 17.20
CA PHE A 248 3.67 -5.08 17.10
C PHE A 248 3.82 -4.42 18.47
N GLU A 249 5.05 -4.15 18.89
CA GLU A 249 5.30 -3.34 20.11
C GLU A 249 4.82 -1.89 19.93
N LYS A 250 4.99 -1.36 18.72
CA LYS A 250 4.56 -0.03 18.30
C LYS A 250 3.84 -0.13 16.95
N PRO A 251 2.80 0.69 16.72
CA PRO A 251 2.11 0.71 15.44
C PRO A 251 3.01 1.20 14.32
N GLU A 252 2.72 0.71 13.10
CA GLU A 252 3.15 1.39 11.90
C GLU A 252 2.30 2.66 11.70
N VAL A 253 2.95 3.79 11.48
CA VAL A 253 2.26 5.09 11.36
C VAL A 253 2.68 5.79 10.07
N ILE A 254 1.71 6.35 9.37
CA ILE A 254 1.95 7.24 8.24
C ILE A 254 1.19 8.55 8.41
N ASN A 255 1.89 9.65 8.26
CA ASN A 255 1.31 10.98 8.30
C ASN A 255 0.99 11.48 6.89
N GLU A 256 0.08 12.44 6.81
CA GLU A 256 -0.21 13.21 5.59
C GLU A 256 -0.70 12.35 4.41
N ILE A 257 -1.71 11.51 4.65
CA ILE A 257 -2.39 10.79 3.59
C ILE A 257 -3.25 11.79 2.81
N SER A 258 -2.78 12.17 1.62
CA SER A 258 -3.47 13.13 0.74
C SER A 258 -4.28 12.40 -0.33
N PHE A 259 -5.47 12.91 -0.63
CA PHE A 259 -6.36 12.45 -1.71
C PHE A 259 -6.36 13.40 -2.92
N GLU A 260 -5.39 14.28 -2.99
CA GLU A 260 -5.24 15.21 -4.11
C GLU A 260 -4.96 14.47 -5.42
N THR A 261 -5.49 15.02 -6.50
CA THR A 261 -5.25 14.52 -7.85
C THR A 261 -3.78 14.68 -8.24
N LYS A 262 -3.26 13.71 -8.95
CA LYS A 262 -1.87 13.67 -9.42
C LYS A 262 -1.83 13.51 -10.93
N ALA A 263 -0.84 14.10 -11.56
CA ALA A 263 -0.59 13.90 -12.98
C ALA A 263 0.00 12.49 -13.21
N PRO A 264 -0.49 11.73 -14.22
CA PRO A 264 0.05 10.40 -14.56
C PRO A 264 1.42 10.47 -15.21
N VAL A 265 1.82 11.62 -15.72
CA VAL A 265 3.15 11.90 -16.27
C VAL A 265 3.66 13.21 -15.70
N ALA A 266 4.91 13.24 -15.27
CA ALA A 266 5.58 14.46 -14.82
C ALA A 266 7.06 14.41 -15.23
N HIS A 267 7.56 15.47 -15.86
CA HIS A 267 8.95 15.56 -16.33
C HIS A 267 9.38 14.33 -17.16
N HIS A 268 8.52 13.87 -18.07
CA HIS A 268 8.68 12.66 -18.89
C HIS A 268 8.66 11.33 -18.11
N ILE A 269 8.51 11.35 -16.77
CA ILE A 269 8.43 10.16 -15.93
C ILE A 269 7.00 9.63 -15.98
N LEU A 270 6.83 8.35 -16.28
CA LEU A 270 5.55 7.64 -16.21
C LEU A 270 5.25 7.29 -14.76
N MET A 271 4.10 7.74 -14.23
CA MET A 271 3.73 7.46 -12.83
C MET A 271 2.87 6.20 -12.72
N ALA A 272 3.21 5.32 -11.80
CA ALA A 272 2.47 4.08 -11.52
C ALA A 272 1.96 4.03 -10.07
N GLY A 273 0.85 3.32 -9.84
CA GLY A 273 0.25 3.15 -8.52
C GLY A 273 -0.13 4.48 -7.86
N GLU A 274 0.13 4.62 -6.56
CA GLU A 274 -0.24 5.81 -5.79
C GLU A 274 0.60 7.06 -6.13
N ALA A 275 1.70 6.91 -6.88
CA ALA A 275 2.40 8.04 -7.46
C ALA A 275 1.61 8.67 -8.63
N ALA A 276 0.78 7.90 -9.33
CA ALA A 276 -0.10 8.39 -10.40
C ALA A 276 -1.43 8.94 -9.87
N ALA A 277 -2.02 8.28 -8.89
CA ALA A 277 -3.28 8.74 -8.25
C ALA A 277 -3.53 7.99 -6.95
N ILE A 278 -4.27 8.62 -6.04
CA ILE A 278 -4.74 8.02 -4.80
C ILE A 278 -6.26 7.98 -4.84
N ILE A 279 -6.83 6.84 -4.45
CA ILE A 279 -8.26 6.67 -4.18
C ILE A 279 -8.47 6.68 -2.67
N ALA A 280 -9.65 7.12 -2.24
CA ALA A 280 -10.03 7.05 -0.84
C ALA A 280 -9.91 5.60 -0.33
N PRO A 281 -9.18 5.33 0.75
CA PRO A 281 -8.96 3.97 1.27
C PRO A 281 -10.25 3.24 1.62
N LEU A 282 -11.32 3.99 1.89
CA LEU A 282 -12.64 3.47 2.23
C LEU A 282 -13.25 2.58 1.12
N SER A 283 -12.89 2.81 -0.14
CA SER A 283 -13.40 2.00 -1.26
C SER A 283 -12.84 0.57 -1.30
N GLY A 284 -11.78 0.26 -0.56
CA GLY A 284 -11.11 -1.04 -0.60
C GLY A 284 -10.37 -1.35 -1.92
N THR A 285 -10.45 -0.49 -2.93
CA THR A 285 -9.94 -0.74 -4.29
C THR A 285 -8.57 -0.14 -4.57
N SER A 286 -7.96 0.55 -3.62
CA SER A 286 -6.68 1.26 -3.86
C SER A 286 -5.54 0.33 -4.24
N ILE A 287 -5.48 -0.87 -3.67
CA ILE A 287 -4.47 -1.89 -4.00
C ILE A 287 -4.76 -2.47 -5.40
N ALA A 288 -6.01 -2.83 -5.67
CA ALA A 288 -6.42 -3.36 -6.97
C ALA A 288 -6.11 -2.37 -8.10
N LEU A 289 -6.39 -1.10 -7.89
CA LEU A 289 -6.03 -0.06 -8.85
C LEU A 289 -4.52 0.09 -9.04
N ALA A 290 -3.72 -0.04 -7.96
CA ALA A 290 -2.26 0.00 -8.07
C ALA A 290 -1.74 -1.18 -8.91
N ILE A 291 -2.35 -2.36 -8.80
CA ILE A 291 -2.05 -3.55 -9.60
C ILE A 291 -2.46 -3.33 -11.06
N HIS A 292 -3.69 -2.86 -11.33
CA HIS A 292 -4.13 -2.58 -12.70
C HIS A 292 -3.31 -1.51 -13.41
N ARG A 293 -2.93 -0.44 -12.69
CA ARG A 293 -2.08 0.64 -13.24
C ARG A 293 -0.61 0.26 -13.41
N ALA A 294 -0.23 -0.90 -12.96
CA ALA A 294 1.08 -1.48 -13.23
C ALA A 294 1.13 -2.23 -14.58
N LYS A 295 -0.02 -2.39 -15.25
CA LYS A 295 -0.12 -2.92 -16.60
C LYS A 295 0.38 -1.84 -17.56
N VAL A 296 1.62 -1.97 -17.96
CA VAL A 296 2.36 -1.02 -18.81
C VAL A 296 2.15 -1.35 -20.28
#